data_a2e42c1b54e2a04f76abf99f9df4b7dd
#
_entry.id   a2e42c1b54e2a04f76abf99f9df4b7dd
#
_cell.length_a   1.000
_cell.length_b   1.000
_cell.length_c   1.000
_cell.angle_alpha   90.00
_cell.angle_beta   90.00
_cell.angle_gamma   90.00
#
_symmetry.space_group_name_H-M   'P 1'
#
loop_
_entity.id
_entity.type
_entity.pdbx_description
1 polymer ?
#
loop_
_entity_poly.entity_id
_entity_poly.type
_entity_poly.pdbx_seq_one_letter_code
_entity_poly.pdbx_strand_id
1 'polypeptide(L)'
;MKKKLTAAILSVVMLLMSGSVFAAGTETAEESKYSGEYGAFEQMAKYVAERYIDDSLTEEEIMKQGLSKLLENNDPLLVQLLKSMLESLDDYSEFYTPEEYKAFQDKLNQNFYGIGISMKMSDDGYVEIVGFLNEDSKAEKAGLKIGDKICKVDGEDVTGWSISEVRNKIIGEENTSVRVSVLRDGEELEFITTRVAVHENSVNSAELKGNIGYIQITTFNSTTTDEFTDALDWMREKNIKKIILDLRNNGGGLVSSSVEIAQQIVKKGKIIDVKFRDTKYNVTYESKLDKPEFDFAVLVNEHTASASEILASAIQDSKGGTLIGTKTFGKAVIQNTYPLSNGSVFKLTTGQYVTRNGKEINHIGLTPDVEVENTTDGIDTSKYTPFDYTTKQSYGNSSDNVKAAKERLYLLDFYNGNTDSDVFDDELKTAIKDFQKANDLLSYGVLDI
;
A
#
# COMPACT_ATOMS: atom_id res chain seq x y z
N MET A 1 -17.86 -19.62 -12.69
CA MET A 1 -18.59 -18.61 -13.47
C MET A 1 -17.87 -18.25 -14.78
N LYS A 2 -16.53 -18.13 -14.83
CA LYS A 2 -15.77 -17.77 -16.06
C LYS A 2 -16.04 -18.70 -17.27
N LYS A 3 -16.18 -20.01 -17.08
CA LYS A 3 -16.48 -20.95 -18.18
C LYS A 3 -17.92 -20.86 -18.77
N LYS A 4 -18.88 -20.27 -18.06
CA LYS A 4 -20.26 -20.09 -18.57
C LYS A 4 -20.43 -18.79 -19.38
N LEU A 5 -19.60 -17.79 -19.14
CA LEU A 5 -19.63 -16.52 -19.89
C LEU A 5 -18.99 -16.69 -21.27
N THR A 6 -17.86 -17.40 -21.34
CA THR A 6 -17.21 -17.75 -22.63
C THR A 6 -18.14 -18.59 -23.52
N ALA A 7 -18.93 -19.51 -22.95
CA ALA A 7 -19.88 -20.29 -23.69
C ALA A 7 -21.10 -19.47 -24.21
N ALA A 8 -21.50 -18.41 -23.51
CA ALA A 8 -22.58 -17.53 -23.94
C ALA A 8 -22.15 -16.61 -25.11
N ILE A 9 -20.93 -16.14 -25.12
CA ILE A 9 -20.38 -15.34 -26.23
C ILE A 9 -20.16 -16.20 -27.47
N LEU A 10 -19.64 -17.42 -27.32
CA LEU A 10 -19.55 -18.39 -28.42
C LEU A 10 -20.94 -18.78 -28.98
N SER A 11 -21.98 -18.86 -28.14
CA SER A 11 -23.33 -19.19 -28.59
C SER A 11 -23.98 -18.10 -29.43
N VAL A 12 -23.72 -16.83 -29.15
CA VAL A 12 -24.22 -15.70 -29.95
C VAL A 12 -23.50 -15.62 -31.29
N VAL A 13 -22.19 -15.91 -31.35
CA VAL A 13 -21.45 -15.98 -32.61
C VAL A 13 -21.84 -17.19 -33.45
N MET A 14 -22.13 -18.36 -32.83
CA MET A 14 -22.61 -19.53 -33.56
C MET A 14 -24.07 -19.44 -34.04
N LEU A 15 -24.95 -18.70 -33.39
CA LEU A 15 -26.34 -18.49 -33.85
C LEU A 15 -26.42 -17.59 -35.08
N LEU A 16 -25.43 -16.76 -35.35
CA LEU A 16 -25.33 -15.95 -36.56
C LEU A 16 -24.74 -16.70 -37.76
N MET A 17 -24.17 -17.91 -37.55
CA MET A 17 -23.59 -18.73 -38.62
C MET A 17 -24.51 -19.82 -39.17
N SER A 18 -25.74 -20.00 -38.66
CA SER A 18 -26.67 -21.07 -39.11
C SER A 18 -27.70 -20.67 -40.14
N GLY A 19 -27.47 -19.59 -40.88
CA GLY A 19 -28.42 -19.14 -41.90
C GLY A 19 -27.77 -18.82 -43.24
N SER A 20 -27.89 -19.77 -44.15
CA SER A 20 -27.67 -19.70 -45.62
C SER A 20 -26.29 -20.08 -46.15
N VAL A 21 -26.20 -21.33 -46.59
CA VAL A 21 -25.25 -21.78 -47.61
C VAL A 21 -25.60 -21.07 -48.93
N PHE A 22 -24.77 -20.08 -49.31
CA PHE A 22 -24.64 -19.68 -50.70
C PHE A 22 -23.24 -20.02 -51.16
N ALA A 23 -23.15 -20.73 -52.27
CA ALA A 23 -21.91 -21.07 -52.93
C ALA A 23 -21.11 -19.82 -53.23
N ALA A 24 -20.07 -19.60 -52.48
CA ALA A 24 -19.07 -18.57 -52.75
C ALA A 24 -17.94 -19.22 -53.55
N GLY A 25 -17.54 -18.54 -54.61
CA GLY A 25 -16.33 -18.86 -55.35
C GLY A 25 -15.10 -18.90 -54.43
N THR A 26 -14.17 -19.73 -54.77
CA THR A 26 -12.87 -19.88 -54.10
C THR A 26 -12.03 -18.58 -54.22
N GLU A 27 -12.34 -17.58 -53.40
CA GLU A 27 -11.36 -16.56 -53.05
C GLU A 27 -10.56 -17.08 -51.85
N THR A 28 -9.25 -17.19 -52.03
CA THR A 28 -8.31 -17.48 -50.96
C THR A 28 -8.47 -16.45 -49.86
N ALA A 29 -8.96 -16.89 -48.71
CA ALA A 29 -8.98 -16.05 -47.51
C ALA A 29 -7.53 -15.60 -47.26
N GLU A 30 -7.27 -14.28 -47.33
CA GLU A 30 -6.07 -13.70 -46.74
C GLU A 30 -6.06 -14.13 -45.26
N GLU A 31 -5.00 -14.84 -44.86
CA GLU A 31 -4.83 -15.21 -43.47
C GLU A 31 -4.87 -13.93 -42.64
N SER A 32 -5.83 -13.82 -41.72
CA SER A 32 -5.87 -12.74 -40.76
C SER A 32 -4.50 -12.65 -40.03
N LYS A 33 -3.95 -11.45 -39.95
CA LYS A 33 -2.71 -11.17 -39.27
C LYS A 33 -2.73 -11.64 -37.81
N TYR A 34 -3.93 -11.86 -37.27
CA TYR A 34 -4.21 -12.26 -35.90
C TYR A 34 -5.09 -13.52 -35.89
N SER A 35 -4.88 -14.41 -34.91
CA SER A 35 -5.67 -15.61 -34.69
C SER A 35 -6.64 -15.41 -33.51
N GLY A 36 -7.69 -16.25 -33.43
CA GLY A 36 -8.66 -16.24 -32.36
C GLY A 36 -9.73 -15.14 -32.48
N GLU A 37 -10.25 -14.67 -31.35
CA GLU A 37 -11.37 -13.74 -31.31
C GLU A 37 -11.06 -12.37 -31.94
N TYR A 38 -9.81 -11.91 -31.86
CA TYR A 38 -9.40 -10.66 -32.51
C TYR A 38 -9.42 -10.78 -34.03
N GLY A 39 -8.96 -11.92 -34.56
CA GLY A 39 -9.05 -12.19 -36.00
C GLY A 39 -10.51 -12.26 -36.48
N ALA A 40 -11.41 -12.83 -35.67
CA ALA A 40 -12.84 -12.86 -35.98
C ALA A 40 -13.46 -11.45 -35.96
N PHE A 41 -13.05 -10.60 -35.04
CA PHE A 41 -13.50 -9.22 -34.97
C PHE A 41 -13.05 -8.38 -36.16
N GLU A 42 -11.77 -8.51 -36.56
CA GLU A 42 -11.21 -7.88 -37.75
C GLU A 42 -11.93 -8.35 -39.03
N GLN A 43 -12.14 -9.65 -39.20
CA GLN A 43 -12.91 -10.21 -40.32
C GLN A 43 -14.34 -9.67 -40.37
N MET A 44 -15.02 -9.60 -39.22
CA MET A 44 -16.37 -9.07 -39.15
C MET A 44 -16.41 -7.60 -39.55
N ALA A 45 -15.47 -6.78 -39.08
CA ALA A 45 -15.40 -5.37 -39.45
C ALA A 45 -15.15 -5.20 -40.98
N LYS A 46 -14.28 -6.03 -41.56
CA LYS A 46 -14.05 -6.09 -43.02
C LYS A 46 -15.31 -6.44 -43.80
N TYR A 47 -16.03 -7.51 -43.39
CA TYR A 47 -17.31 -7.90 -44.04
C TYR A 47 -18.38 -6.81 -43.94
N VAL A 48 -18.47 -6.10 -42.80
CA VAL A 48 -19.39 -4.98 -42.65
C VAL A 48 -19.01 -3.85 -43.57
N ALA A 49 -17.76 -3.44 -43.64
CA ALA A 49 -17.28 -2.37 -44.53
C ALA A 49 -17.52 -2.69 -46.02
N GLU A 50 -17.42 -3.94 -46.42
CA GLU A 50 -17.60 -4.38 -47.81
C GLU A 50 -19.08 -4.55 -48.21
N ARG A 51 -20.01 -4.75 -47.26
CA ARG A 51 -21.39 -5.22 -47.58
C ARG A 51 -22.47 -4.40 -46.91
N TYR A 52 -22.15 -3.51 -46.00
CA TYR A 52 -23.13 -2.62 -45.40
C TYR A 52 -23.64 -1.61 -46.41
N ILE A 53 -24.89 -1.20 -46.30
CA ILE A 53 -25.58 -0.33 -47.25
C ILE A 53 -24.94 1.10 -47.33
N ASP A 54 -24.28 1.53 -46.25
CA ASP A 54 -23.52 2.79 -46.22
C ASP A 54 -22.05 2.49 -46.55
N ASP A 55 -21.64 2.82 -47.75
CA ASP A 55 -20.31 2.61 -48.31
C ASP A 55 -19.26 3.64 -47.86
N SER A 56 -19.65 4.62 -47.04
CA SER A 56 -18.75 5.63 -46.48
C SER A 56 -17.96 5.13 -45.27
N LEU A 57 -18.37 3.99 -44.67
CA LEU A 57 -17.73 3.44 -43.46
C LEU A 57 -16.54 2.55 -43.79
N THR A 58 -15.39 2.90 -43.26
CA THR A 58 -14.19 2.09 -43.34
C THR A 58 -14.16 1.03 -42.20
N GLU A 59 -13.34 -0.02 -42.38
CA GLU A 59 -13.10 -1.03 -41.38
C GLU A 59 -12.64 -0.43 -40.04
N GLU A 60 -11.71 0.53 -40.07
CA GLU A 60 -11.22 1.24 -38.90
C GLU A 60 -12.34 2.04 -38.19
N GLU A 61 -13.21 2.69 -38.94
CA GLU A 61 -14.35 3.43 -38.38
C GLU A 61 -15.38 2.54 -37.74
N ILE A 62 -15.64 1.36 -38.33
CA ILE A 62 -16.56 0.36 -37.76
C ILE A 62 -16.00 -0.19 -36.45
N MET A 63 -14.73 -0.53 -36.43
CA MET A 63 -14.05 -0.99 -35.19
C MET A 63 -14.08 0.09 -34.11
N LYS A 64 -13.78 1.34 -34.49
CA LYS A 64 -13.81 2.49 -33.58
C LYS A 64 -15.21 2.76 -33.02
N GLN A 65 -16.23 2.69 -33.85
CA GLN A 65 -17.62 2.87 -33.41
C GLN A 65 -18.05 1.75 -32.46
N GLY A 66 -17.68 0.49 -32.75
CA GLY A 66 -17.93 -0.64 -31.84
C GLY A 66 -17.29 -0.43 -30.47
N LEU A 67 -16.03 -0.04 -30.44
CA LEU A 67 -15.31 0.30 -29.21
C LEU A 67 -15.92 1.50 -28.48
N SER A 68 -16.30 2.57 -29.21
CA SER A 68 -16.96 3.73 -28.61
C SER A 68 -18.29 3.36 -27.97
N LYS A 69 -19.04 2.44 -28.57
CA LYS A 69 -20.32 1.98 -28.04
C LYS A 69 -20.18 1.15 -26.76
N LEU A 70 -19.12 0.33 -26.67
CA LEU A 70 -18.76 -0.36 -25.41
C LEU A 70 -18.36 0.65 -24.32
N LEU A 71 -17.61 1.68 -24.69
CA LEU A 71 -17.19 2.77 -23.77
C LEU A 71 -18.38 3.57 -23.22
N GLU A 72 -19.36 3.91 -24.09
CA GLU A 72 -20.56 4.66 -23.69
C GLU A 72 -21.39 3.92 -22.64
N ASN A 73 -21.38 2.59 -22.67
CA ASN A 73 -22.21 1.76 -21.80
C ASN A 73 -21.52 1.34 -20.49
N ASN A 74 -20.29 1.84 -20.19
CA ASN A 74 -19.47 1.40 -19.06
C ASN A 74 -19.40 -0.15 -18.97
N ASP A 75 -19.20 -0.81 -20.12
CA ASP A 75 -19.25 -2.26 -20.21
C ASP A 75 -18.11 -2.87 -19.39
N PRO A 76 -18.41 -3.77 -18.43
CA PRO A 76 -17.38 -4.44 -17.62
C PRO A 76 -16.33 -5.18 -18.44
N LEU A 77 -16.69 -5.66 -19.66
CA LEU A 77 -15.74 -6.34 -20.56
C LEU A 77 -14.70 -5.36 -21.10
N LEU A 78 -15.09 -4.12 -21.42
CA LEU A 78 -14.14 -3.11 -21.87
C LEU A 78 -13.17 -2.70 -20.75
N VAL A 79 -13.68 -2.48 -19.54
CA VAL A 79 -12.83 -2.22 -18.37
C VAL A 79 -11.81 -3.34 -18.19
N GLN A 80 -12.27 -4.60 -18.30
CA GLN A 80 -11.39 -5.76 -18.21
C GLN A 80 -10.35 -5.79 -19.34
N LEU A 81 -10.73 -5.46 -20.58
CA LEU A 81 -9.80 -5.37 -21.71
C LEU A 81 -8.73 -4.31 -21.46
N LEU A 82 -9.11 -3.09 -21.04
CA LEU A 82 -8.17 -2.00 -20.75
C LEU A 82 -7.21 -2.37 -19.62
N LYS A 83 -7.69 -3.03 -18.57
CA LYS A 83 -6.84 -3.56 -17.49
C LYS A 83 -5.84 -4.60 -18.04
N SER A 84 -6.32 -5.60 -18.79
CA SER A 84 -5.46 -6.64 -19.36
C SER A 84 -4.42 -6.10 -20.35
N MET A 85 -4.76 -5.04 -21.10
CA MET A 85 -3.79 -4.38 -21.98
C MET A 85 -2.63 -3.79 -21.22
N LEU A 86 -2.86 -3.14 -20.09
CA LEU A 86 -1.80 -2.53 -19.27
C LEU A 86 -1.03 -3.57 -18.46
N GLU A 87 -1.74 -4.54 -17.89
CA GLU A 87 -1.14 -5.69 -17.17
C GLU A 87 -0.18 -6.50 -18.06
N SER A 88 -0.39 -6.51 -19.39
CA SER A 88 0.51 -7.18 -20.34
C SER A 88 1.82 -6.45 -20.59
N LEU A 89 1.97 -5.20 -20.14
CA LEU A 89 3.16 -4.37 -20.35
C LEU A 89 4.20 -4.58 -19.25
N ASP A 90 3.78 -4.46 -18.00
CA ASP A 90 4.61 -4.60 -16.81
C ASP A 90 3.72 -4.71 -15.54
N ASP A 91 4.35 -5.02 -14.40
CA ASP A 91 3.66 -5.22 -13.11
C ASP A 91 3.12 -3.91 -12.47
N TYR A 92 3.35 -2.74 -13.09
CA TYR A 92 3.09 -1.43 -12.48
C TYR A 92 2.14 -0.55 -13.29
N SER A 93 1.92 -0.90 -14.57
CA SER A 93 0.98 -0.19 -15.44
C SER A 93 -0.44 -0.70 -15.19
N GLU A 94 -1.37 0.21 -14.87
CA GLU A 94 -2.71 -0.14 -14.42
C GLU A 94 -3.76 0.81 -15.00
N PHE A 95 -4.96 0.29 -15.19
CA PHE A 95 -6.15 1.08 -15.53
C PHE A 95 -7.08 1.17 -14.33
N TYR A 96 -7.62 2.35 -14.10
CA TYR A 96 -8.55 2.66 -13.03
C TYR A 96 -9.84 3.25 -13.57
N THR A 97 -10.99 2.76 -13.13
CA THR A 97 -12.24 3.53 -13.21
C THR A 97 -12.14 4.78 -12.34
N PRO A 98 -13.06 5.75 -12.47
CA PRO A 98 -13.05 6.94 -11.62
C PRO A 98 -13.06 6.61 -10.12
N GLU A 99 -13.85 5.61 -9.73
CA GLU A 99 -13.98 5.14 -8.35
C GLU A 99 -12.69 4.48 -7.86
N GLU A 100 -12.10 3.60 -8.67
CA GLU A 100 -10.83 2.94 -8.34
C GLU A 100 -9.68 3.94 -8.24
N TYR A 101 -9.67 4.96 -9.11
CA TYR A 101 -8.64 6.00 -9.05
C TYR A 101 -8.75 6.86 -7.79
N LYS A 102 -9.98 7.20 -7.40
CA LYS A 102 -10.20 7.90 -6.13
C LYS A 102 -9.69 7.06 -4.95
N ALA A 103 -10.04 5.77 -4.90
CA ALA A 103 -9.57 4.87 -3.85
C ALA A 103 -8.02 4.73 -3.84
N PHE A 104 -7.40 4.68 -5.02
CA PHE A 104 -5.95 4.68 -5.16
C PHE A 104 -5.31 5.96 -4.59
N GLN A 105 -5.87 7.14 -4.90
CA GLN A 105 -5.39 8.42 -4.38
C GLN A 105 -5.57 8.51 -2.87
N ASP A 106 -6.72 8.09 -2.34
CA ASP A 106 -6.99 8.08 -0.90
C ASP A 106 -5.98 7.17 -0.17
N LYS A 107 -5.69 6.00 -0.73
CA LYS A 107 -4.68 5.08 -0.19
C LYS A 107 -3.26 5.67 -0.26
N LEU A 108 -2.89 6.29 -1.38
CA LEU A 108 -1.56 6.90 -1.56
C LEU A 108 -1.31 8.03 -0.55
N ASN A 109 -2.33 8.84 -0.27
CA ASN A 109 -2.25 9.94 0.68
C ASN A 109 -2.53 9.52 2.14
N GLN A 110 -2.73 8.23 2.40
CA GLN A 110 -3.18 7.72 3.71
C GLN A 110 -4.43 8.43 4.23
N ASN A 111 -5.24 8.95 3.33
CA ASN A 111 -6.52 9.53 3.65
C ASN A 111 -7.58 8.42 3.68
N PHE A 112 -8.30 8.36 4.76
CA PHE A 112 -9.46 7.49 4.87
C PHE A 112 -10.60 8.24 5.56
N TYR A 113 -11.81 7.81 5.28
CA TYR A 113 -12.98 8.45 5.88
C TYR A 113 -13.43 7.61 7.07
N GLY A 114 -13.11 8.10 8.25
CA GLY A 114 -13.40 7.49 9.54
C GLY A 114 -13.99 8.51 10.52
N ILE A 115 -13.94 8.18 11.79
CA ILE A 115 -14.49 9.05 12.84
C ILE A 115 -13.42 9.80 13.65
N GLY A 116 -12.16 9.68 13.25
CA GLY A 116 -11.04 10.44 13.85
C GLY A 116 -10.73 10.07 15.29
N ILE A 117 -10.69 8.77 15.59
CA ILE A 117 -10.31 8.25 16.92
C ILE A 117 -8.99 7.48 16.86
N SER A 118 -8.20 7.59 17.91
CA SER A 118 -7.07 6.67 18.18
C SER A 118 -7.56 5.52 19.04
N MET A 119 -7.14 4.32 18.72
CA MET A 119 -7.62 3.10 19.35
C MET A 119 -6.45 2.25 19.85
N LYS A 120 -6.68 1.56 20.97
CA LYS A 120 -5.81 0.47 21.45
C LYS A 120 -6.65 -0.77 21.76
N MET A 121 -6.01 -1.90 21.92
CA MET A 121 -6.65 -3.05 22.51
C MET A 121 -6.60 -2.95 24.04
N SER A 122 -7.76 -3.07 24.68
CA SER A 122 -7.84 -3.15 26.16
C SER A 122 -7.53 -4.55 26.67
N ASP A 123 -7.15 -4.66 27.93
CA ASP A 123 -6.81 -5.92 28.58
C ASP A 123 -7.92 -6.99 28.56
N ASP A 124 -9.16 -6.56 28.47
CA ASP A 124 -10.35 -7.41 28.43
C ASP A 124 -10.86 -7.69 27.00
N GLY A 125 -10.03 -7.39 25.99
CA GLY A 125 -10.28 -7.81 24.61
C GLY A 125 -11.19 -6.88 23.79
N TYR A 126 -11.48 -5.68 24.28
CA TYR A 126 -12.21 -4.65 23.52
C TYR A 126 -11.23 -3.70 22.83
N VAL A 127 -11.65 -3.13 21.71
CA VAL A 127 -11.00 -1.96 21.13
C VAL A 127 -11.43 -0.72 21.91
N GLU A 128 -10.51 -0.03 22.58
CA GLU A 128 -10.73 1.11 23.44
C GLU A 128 -10.30 2.41 22.75
N ILE A 129 -11.09 3.45 22.86
CA ILE A 129 -10.75 4.81 22.39
C ILE A 129 -9.74 5.42 23.35
N VAL A 130 -8.56 5.82 22.84
CA VAL A 130 -7.49 6.45 23.63
C VAL A 130 -7.23 7.90 23.28
N GLY A 131 -7.83 8.40 22.20
CA GLY A 131 -7.68 9.77 21.78
C GLY A 131 -8.56 10.14 20.62
N PHE A 132 -8.57 11.43 20.31
CA PHE A 132 -9.19 11.99 19.11
C PHE A 132 -8.11 12.65 18.27
N LEU A 133 -8.12 12.40 16.95
CA LEU A 133 -7.08 12.83 16.02
C LEU A 133 -7.22 14.30 15.61
N ASN A 134 -8.41 14.88 15.79
CA ASN A 134 -8.70 16.27 15.41
C ASN A 134 -9.24 17.05 16.61
N GLU A 135 -8.83 18.31 16.79
CA GLU A 135 -9.35 19.22 17.83
C GLU A 135 -10.88 19.42 17.76
N ASP A 136 -11.46 19.26 16.57
CA ASP A 136 -12.90 19.39 16.30
C ASP A 136 -13.56 18.03 15.99
N SER A 137 -13.19 16.99 16.73
CA SER A 137 -13.62 15.62 16.50
C SER A 137 -15.14 15.47 16.43
N LYS A 138 -15.64 14.89 15.34
CA LYS A 138 -17.06 14.54 15.17
C LYS A 138 -17.47 13.43 16.14
N ALA A 139 -16.56 12.50 16.43
CA ALA A 139 -16.79 11.42 17.39
C ALA A 139 -16.96 11.95 18.81
N GLU A 140 -16.09 12.88 19.25
CA GLU A 140 -16.20 13.53 20.56
C GLU A 140 -17.50 14.34 20.67
N LYS A 141 -17.85 15.12 19.64
CA LYS A 141 -19.12 15.88 19.59
C LYS A 141 -20.36 14.99 19.61
N ALA A 142 -20.27 13.78 19.09
CA ALA A 142 -21.34 12.80 19.17
C ALA A 142 -21.49 12.20 20.57
N GLY A 143 -20.50 12.41 21.46
CA GLY A 143 -20.53 11.95 22.85
C GLY A 143 -19.63 10.78 23.17
N LEU A 144 -18.82 10.30 22.20
CA LEU A 144 -17.77 9.32 22.46
C LEU A 144 -16.69 9.94 23.35
N LYS A 145 -16.03 9.14 24.18
CA LYS A 145 -15.02 9.56 25.15
C LYS A 145 -13.80 8.65 25.13
N ILE A 146 -12.68 9.19 25.59
CA ILE A 146 -11.51 8.39 25.91
C ILE A 146 -11.86 7.41 27.00
N GLY A 147 -11.46 6.13 26.85
CA GLY A 147 -11.80 5.02 27.72
C GLY A 147 -13.05 4.23 27.30
N ASP A 148 -13.79 4.68 26.29
CA ASP A 148 -14.90 3.91 25.72
C ASP A 148 -14.39 2.64 25.05
N LYS A 149 -15.02 1.51 25.33
CA LYS A 149 -14.70 0.20 24.74
C LYS A 149 -15.72 -0.11 23.66
N ILE A 150 -15.27 -0.16 22.41
CA ILE A 150 -16.15 -0.41 21.26
C ILE A 150 -16.64 -1.87 21.31
N CYS A 151 -17.95 -2.06 21.35
CA CYS A 151 -18.57 -3.39 21.39
C CYS A 151 -19.39 -3.70 20.13
N LYS A 152 -19.95 -2.67 19.43
CA LYS A 152 -20.65 -2.87 18.14
C LYS A 152 -20.35 -1.73 17.17
N VAL A 153 -20.35 -2.05 15.87
CA VAL A 153 -20.31 -1.08 14.77
C VAL A 153 -21.43 -1.40 13.78
N ASP A 154 -22.31 -0.44 13.53
CA ASP A 154 -23.53 -0.59 12.71
C ASP A 154 -24.40 -1.78 13.15
N GLY A 155 -24.44 -2.04 14.46
CA GLY A 155 -25.21 -3.11 15.10
C GLY A 155 -24.55 -4.49 15.09
N GLU A 156 -23.41 -4.67 14.42
CA GLU A 156 -22.63 -5.90 14.44
C GLU A 156 -21.70 -5.93 15.66
N ASP A 157 -21.68 -7.05 16.38
CA ASP A 157 -20.81 -7.25 17.53
C ASP A 157 -19.35 -7.39 17.06
N VAL A 158 -18.48 -6.52 17.56
CA VAL A 158 -17.06 -6.48 17.23
C VAL A 158 -16.17 -6.84 18.42
N THR A 159 -16.77 -7.43 19.48
CA THR A 159 -16.03 -7.87 20.65
C THR A 159 -15.01 -8.95 20.27
N GLY A 160 -13.78 -8.76 20.68
CA GLY A 160 -12.69 -9.68 20.36
C GLY A 160 -12.09 -9.49 18.96
N TRP A 161 -12.61 -8.57 18.16
CA TRP A 161 -12.00 -8.22 16.87
C TRP A 161 -10.68 -7.48 17.09
N SER A 162 -9.78 -7.59 16.11
CA SER A 162 -8.55 -6.79 16.08
C SER A 162 -8.87 -5.31 15.84
N ILE A 163 -7.94 -4.43 16.20
CA ILE A 163 -8.04 -2.98 15.89
C ILE A 163 -8.26 -2.76 14.39
N SER A 164 -7.57 -3.52 13.54
CA SER A 164 -7.68 -3.41 12.09
C SER A 164 -9.07 -3.80 11.56
N GLU A 165 -9.68 -4.85 12.11
CA GLU A 165 -11.03 -5.28 11.73
C GLU A 165 -12.06 -4.24 12.16
N VAL A 166 -11.99 -3.75 13.39
CA VAL A 166 -12.88 -2.67 13.90
C VAL A 166 -12.68 -1.39 13.09
N ARG A 167 -11.42 -1.01 12.79
CA ARG A 167 -11.11 0.14 11.92
C ARG A 167 -11.75 -0.01 10.54
N ASN A 168 -11.58 -1.16 9.90
CA ASN A 168 -12.15 -1.42 8.57
C ASN A 168 -13.68 -1.37 8.57
N LYS A 169 -14.32 -1.74 9.68
CA LYS A 169 -15.77 -1.64 9.84
C LYS A 169 -16.25 -0.20 10.05
N ILE A 170 -15.43 0.62 10.74
CA ILE A 170 -15.72 2.05 10.98
C ILE A 170 -15.50 2.88 9.70
N ILE A 171 -14.47 2.58 8.91
CA ILE A 171 -14.18 3.29 7.66
C ILE A 171 -15.31 3.09 6.64
N GLY A 172 -15.58 4.09 5.82
CA GLY A 172 -16.61 4.03 4.78
C GLY A 172 -16.58 5.26 3.89
N GLU A 173 -17.69 5.55 3.23
CA GLU A 173 -17.79 6.72 2.37
C GLU A 173 -17.84 8.03 3.17
N GLU A 174 -17.25 9.07 2.61
CA GLU A 174 -17.23 10.41 3.20
C GLU A 174 -18.66 10.94 3.47
N ASN A 175 -18.82 11.66 4.56
CA ASN A 175 -20.10 12.25 5.00
C ASN A 175 -21.22 11.22 5.27
N THR A 176 -20.93 9.92 5.28
CA THR A 176 -21.88 8.91 5.74
C THR A 176 -21.84 8.77 7.26
N SER A 177 -22.93 8.33 7.83
CA SER A 177 -23.01 8.06 9.27
C SER A 177 -22.56 6.65 9.60
N VAL A 178 -21.95 6.48 10.75
CA VAL A 178 -21.67 5.18 11.37
C VAL A 178 -22.20 5.16 12.78
N ARG A 179 -22.75 4.03 13.19
CA ARG A 179 -23.26 3.80 14.54
C ARG A 179 -22.21 3.00 15.32
N VAL A 180 -21.77 3.53 16.44
CA VAL A 180 -20.79 2.91 17.32
C VAL A 180 -21.43 2.70 18.68
N SER A 181 -21.50 1.44 19.14
CA SER A 181 -21.88 1.12 20.51
C SER A 181 -20.63 0.86 21.33
N VAL A 182 -20.60 1.41 22.51
CA VAL A 182 -19.47 1.29 23.44
C VAL A 182 -19.93 0.83 24.82
N LEU A 183 -19.06 0.18 25.54
CA LEU A 183 -19.20 -0.07 26.97
C LEU A 183 -18.50 1.06 27.74
N ARG A 184 -19.25 1.79 28.55
CA ARG A 184 -18.79 2.84 29.46
C ARG A 184 -19.37 2.60 30.86
N ASP A 185 -18.52 2.44 31.85
CA ASP A 185 -18.92 2.16 33.24
C ASP A 185 -19.85 0.95 33.40
N GLY A 186 -19.71 -0.03 32.49
CA GLY A 186 -20.52 -1.26 32.47
C GLY A 186 -21.84 -1.17 31.74
N GLU A 187 -22.20 0.00 31.19
CA GLU A 187 -23.41 0.22 30.40
C GLU A 187 -23.08 0.30 28.90
N GLU A 188 -23.92 -0.32 28.06
CA GLU A 188 -23.84 -0.19 26.59
C GLU A 188 -24.52 1.12 26.18
N LEU A 189 -23.75 2.00 25.53
CA LEU A 189 -24.21 3.28 24.99
C LEU A 189 -24.01 3.31 23.48
N GLU A 190 -24.98 3.84 22.74
CA GLU A 190 -24.96 3.96 21.29
C GLU A 190 -24.79 5.42 20.85
N PHE A 191 -23.87 5.64 19.91
CA PHE A 191 -23.58 6.94 19.34
C PHE A 191 -23.60 6.86 17.82
N ILE A 192 -24.15 7.89 17.17
CA ILE A 192 -24.11 8.05 15.71
C ILE A 192 -23.19 9.23 15.41
N THR A 193 -22.18 8.99 14.61
CA THR A 193 -21.23 10.01 14.18
C THR A 193 -21.02 9.96 12.66
N THR A 194 -20.41 11.00 12.11
CA THR A 194 -20.20 11.13 10.67
C THR A 194 -18.77 10.81 10.33
N ARG A 195 -18.57 10.03 9.26
CA ARG A 195 -17.25 9.78 8.69
C ARG A 195 -16.72 11.05 8.05
N VAL A 196 -15.52 11.44 8.42
CA VAL A 196 -14.79 12.59 7.90
C VAL A 196 -13.42 12.14 7.41
N ALA A 197 -12.78 12.96 6.59
CA ALA A 197 -11.41 12.70 6.21
C ALA A 197 -10.52 12.65 7.46
N VAL A 198 -9.82 11.54 7.64
CA VAL A 198 -8.80 11.33 8.67
C VAL A 198 -7.48 11.15 7.96
N HIS A 199 -6.50 11.97 8.31
CA HIS A 199 -5.14 11.85 7.83
C HIS A 199 -4.30 11.09 8.85
N GLU A 200 -3.60 10.07 8.40
CA GLU A 200 -2.62 9.35 9.20
C GLU A 200 -1.23 9.86 8.82
N ASN A 201 -0.43 10.24 9.81
CA ASN A 201 0.90 10.75 9.55
C ASN A 201 1.76 9.68 8.87
N SER A 202 2.45 10.09 7.82
CA SER A 202 3.43 9.26 7.12
C SER A 202 4.80 9.27 7.78
N VAL A 203 5.05 10.22 8.69
CA VAL A 203 6.29 10.37 9.44
C VAL A 203 6.03 10.25 10.94
N ASN A 204 6.74 9.33 11.58
CA ASN A 204 6.76 9.18 13.02
C ASN A 204 8.14 9.54 13.54
N SER A 205 8.23 10.27 14.65
CA SER A 205 9.52 10.66 15.25
C SER A 205 9.56 10.39 16.75
N ALA A 206 10.74 10.03 17.24
CA ALA A 206 11.01 9.78 18.66
C ALA A 206 12.45 10.14 19.03
N GLU A 207 12.70 10.42 20.31
CA GLU A 207 14.01 10.52 20.90
C GLU A 207 14.36 9.20 21.60
N LEU A 208 15.49 8.61 21.23
CA LEU A 208 16.02 7.40 21.83
C LEU A 208 17.09 7.73 22.89
N LYS A 209 17.42 6.77 23.75
CA LYS A 209 18.51 6.92 24.73
C LYS A 209 19.82 7.31 24.03
N GLY A 210 20.58 8.21 24.63
CA GLY A 210 21.86 8.67 24.09
C GLY A 210 21.77 9.85 23.12
N ASN A 211 20.67 10.60 23.15
CA ASN A 211 20.44 11.77 22.28
C ASN A 211 20.47 11.39 20.79
N ILE A 212 19.80 10.30 20.46
CA ILE A 212 19.64 9.78 19.11
C ILE A 212 18.19 10.00 18.67
N GLY A 213 17.98 10.58 17.50
CA GLY A 213 16.68 10.71 16.88
C GLY A 213 16.29 9.44 16.14
N TYR A 214 15.01 9.12 16.14
CA TYR A 214 14.42 8.12 15.29
C TYR A 214 13.34 8.78 14.44
N ILE A 215 13.40 8.58 13.13
CA ILE A 215 12.38 9.03 12.18
C ILE A 215 12.02 7.83 11.32
N GLN A 216 10.75 7.46 11.31
CA GLN A 216 10.19 6.45 10.41
C GLN A 216 9.36 7.15 9.34
N ILE A 217 9.57 6.78 8.08
CA ILE A 217 8.70 7.17 6.97
C ILE A 217 7.98 5.91 6.50
N THR A 218 6.65 5.88 6.61
CA THR A 218 5.83 4.72 6.26
C THR A 218 5.41 4.69 4.79
N THR A 219 5.28 5.88 4.17
CA THR A 219 5.02 6.08 2.74
C THR A 219 5.43 7.49 2.34
N PHE A 220 5.53 7.74 1.02
CA PHE A 220 5.76 9.08 0.46
C PHE A 220 4.47 9.61 -0.17
N ASN A 221 3.78 10.49 0.53
CA ASN A 221 2.56 11.15 0.08
C ASN A 221 2.74 12.68 -0.03
N SER A 222 1.66 13.43 -0.21
CA SER A 222 1.70 14.89 -0.39
C SER A 222 2.09 15.67 0.88
N THR A 223 1.96 15.09 2.08
CA THR A 223 2.28 15.73 3.36
C THR A 223 3.62 15.28 3.95
N THR A 224 4.20 14.18 3.45
CA THR A 224 5.41 13.57 4.02
C THR A 224 6.59 14.54 4.09
N THR A 225 6.73 15.45 3.11
CA THR A 225 7.80 16.44 3.11
C THR A 225 7.67 17.41 4.29
N ASP A 226 6.46 17.91 4.54
CA ASP A 226 6.19 18.84 5.64
C ASP A 226 6.34 18.12 6.98
N GLU A 227 5.76 16.93 7.13
CA GLU A 227 5.89 16.12 8.34
C GLU A 227 7.36 15.76 8.66
N PHE A 228 8.15 15.47 7.63
CA PHE A 228 9.59 15.21 7.80
C PHE A 228 10.34 16.48 8.20
N THR A 229 9.97 17.63 7.66
CA THR A 229 10.56 18.93 8.04
C THR A 229 10.28 19.24 9.50
N ASP A 230 9.03 19.04 9.94
CA ASP A 230 8.64 19.22 11.35
C ASP A 230 9.43 18.27 12.27
N ALA A 231 9.63 17.03 11.85
CA ALA A 231 10.45 16.08 12.59
C ALA A 231 11.91 16.53 12.70
N LEU A 232 12.51 17.07 11.62
CA LEU A 232 13.86 17.64 11.67
C LEU A 232 13.94 18.88 12.56
N ASP A 233 12.93 19.75 12.54
CA ASP A 233 12.88 20.93 13.40
C ASP A 233 12.81 20.53 14.88
N TRP A 234 12.00 19.53 15.20
CA TRP A 234 11.96 18.96 16.53
C TRP A 234 13.31 18.34 16.96
N MET A 235 14.04 17.68 16.05
CA MET A 235 15.39 17.19 16.33
C MET A 235 16.38 18.35 16.62
N ARG A 236 16.22 19.47 15.91
CA ARG A 236 17.02 20.71 16.14
C ARG A 236 16.79 21.29 17.51
N GLU A 237 15.53 21.40 17.92
CA GLU A 237 15.14 21.90 19.26
C GLU A 237 15.74 21.04 20.39
N LYS A 238 15.80 19.73 20.16
CA LYS A 238 16.42 18.76 21.08
C LYS A 238 17.95 18.69 20.99
N ASN A 239 18.57 19.43 20.08
CA ASN A 239 20.02 19.35 19.80
C ASN A 239 20.49 17.94 19.38
N ILE A 240 19.63 17.16 18.75
CA ILE A 240 19.95 15.84 18.21
C ILE A 240 20.66 16.02 16.87
N LYS A 241 21.74 15.26 16.64
CA LYS A 241 22.51 15.30 15.38
C LYS A 241 22.62 13.94 14.70
N LYS A 242 22.35 12.86 15.42
CA LYS A 242 22.39 11.49 14.90
C LYS A 242 20.99 10.96 14.80
N ILE A 243 20.59 10.53 13.62
CA ILE A 243 19.23 10.09 13.33
C ILE A 243 19.26 8.69 12.74
N ILE A 244 18.41 7.82 13.27
CA ILE A 244 18.02 6.57 12.64
C ILE A 244 16.82 6.88 11.76
N LEU A 245 16.99 6.76 10.44
CA LEU A 245 15.92 6.89 9.46
C LEU A 245 15.44 5.50 9.06
N ASP A 246 14.21 5.17 9.42
CA ASP A 246 13.63 3.85 9.13
C ASP A 246 12.76 3.89 7.88
N LEU A 247 13.22 3.18 6.84
CA LEU A 247 12.53 2.99 5.56
C LEU A 247 12.12 1.53 5.35
N ARG A 248 12.23 0.68 6.37
CA ARG A 248 11.80 -0.71 6.27
C ARG A 248 10.29 -0.79 6.04
N ASN A 249 9.87 -1.72 5.19
CA ASN A 249 8.48 -1.94 4.80
C ASN A 249 7.82 -0.74 4.09
N ASN A 250 8.60 0.25 3.64
CA ASN A 250 8.10 1.39 2.88
C ASN A 250 8.23 1.12 1.37
N GLY A 251 7.10 0.82 0.71
CA GLY A 251 7.03 0.55 -0.73
C GLY A 251 7.20 1.78 -1.63
N GLY A 252 7.46 2.96 -1.06
CA GLY A 252 7.66 4.21 -1.81
C GLY A 252 6.46 5.14 -1.77
N GLY A 253 6.12 5.72 -2.92
CA GLY A 253 5.08 6.72 -3.11
C GLY A 253 5.52 7.81 -4.08
N LEU A 254 5.25 9.08 -3.75
CA LEU A 254 5.58 10.23 -4.60
C LEU A 254 7.08 10.46 -4.70
N VAL A 255 7.60 10.45 -5.93
CA VAL A 255 9.00 10.77 -6.24
C VAL A 255 9.35 12.20 -5.81
N SER A 256 8.43 13.16 -6.00
CA SER A 256 8.63 14.56 -5.59
C SER A 256 8.93 14.67 -4.10
N SER A 257 8.14 14.01 -3.26
CA SER A 257 8.31 14.04 -1.81
C SER A 257 9.67 13.45 -1.38
N SER A 258 10.06 12.31 -1.96
CA SER A 258 11.37 11.71 -1.70
C SER A 258 12.54 12.62 -2.12
N VAL A 259 12.42 13.29 -3.27
CA VAL A 259 13.43 14.24 -3.77
C VAL A 259 13.51 15.47 -2.87
N GLU A 260 12.38 16.05 -2.46
CA GLU A 260 12.31 17.21 -1.58
C GLU A 260 12.93 16.93 -0.20
N ILE A 261 12.68 15.74 0.34
CA ILE A 261 13.32 15.27 1.58
C ILE A 261 14.83 15.12 1.35
N ALA A 262 15.26 14.47 0.26
CA ALA A 262 16.67 14.34 -0.06
C ALA A 262 17.37 15.71 -0.20
N GLN A 263 16.70 16.73 -0.75
CA GLN A 263 17.24 18.10 -0.86
C GLN A 263 17.50 18.76 0.49
N GLN A 264 16.79 18.36 1.54
CA GLN A 264 16.98 18.90 2.90
C GLN A 264 18.16 18.27 3.64
N ILE A 265 18.55 17.03 3.30
CA ILE A 265 19.50 16.26 4.09
C ILE A 265 20.75 15.80 3.33
N VAL A 266 20.66 15.71 2.00
CA VAL A 266 21.76 15.20 1.16
C VAL A 266 22.61 16.36 0.65
N LYS A 267 23.94 16.20 0.79
CA LYS A 267 24.92 17.19 0.31
C LYS A 267 24.76 17.47 -1.19
N LYS A 268 24.98 18.74 -1.56
CA LYS A 268 24.98 19.28 -2.92
C LYS A 268 25.46 18.31 -3.98
N GLY A 269 24.69 18.24 -5.06
CA GLY A 269 24.92 17.41 -6.23
C GLY A 269 23.67 16.63 -6.60
N LYS A 270 23.83 15.75 -7.56
CA LYS A 270 22.74 14.93 -8.08
C LYS A 270 22.08 14.09 -6.97
N ILE A 271 20.76 13.91 -7.07
CA ILE A 271 19.97 12.95 -6.29
C ILE A 271 19.71 11.72 -7.18
N ILE A 272 19.02 11.92 -8.30
CA ILE A 272 18.74 10.90 -9.33
C ILE A 272 18.73 11.51 -10.73
N ASP A 273 18.95 10.69 -11.76
CA ASP A 273 18.62 10.99 -13.15
C ASP A 273 17.42 10.17 -13.57
N VAL A 274 16.37 10.84 -14.04
CA VAL A 274 15.20 10.21 -14.63
C VAL A 274 15.32 10.22 -16.15
N LYS A 275 15.17 9.07 -16.77
CA LYS A 275 15.24 8.86 -18.21
C LYS A 275 13.88 8.44 -18.74
N PHE A 276 13.40 9.14 -19.74
CA PHE A 276 12.16 8.83 -20.46
C PHE A 276 12.47 8.33 -21.88
N ARG A 277 11.49 7.68 -22.51
CA ARG A 277 11.59 7.24 -23.90
C ARG A 277 11.91 8.41 -24.85
N ASP A 278 11.24 9.55 -24.68
CA ASP A 278 11.61 10.80 -25.34
C ASP A 278 12.60 11.54 -24.44
N THR A 279 13.87 11.55 -24.86
CA THR A 279 14.97 12.10 -24.08
C THR A 279 14.86 13.60 -23.76
N LYS A 280 13.99 14.34 -24.46
CA LYS A 280 13.71 15.75 -24.15
C LYS A 280 13.06 15.95 -22.78
N TYR A 281 12.44 14.90 -22.23
CA TYR A 281 11.81 14.90 -20.91
C TYR A 281 12.73 14.38 -19.80
N ASN A 282 13.97 14.01 -20.12
CA ASN A 282 14.92 13.58 -19.10
C ASN A 282 15.14 14.68 -18.07
N VAL A 283 15.15 14.30 -16.81
CA VAL A 283 15.28 15.23 -15.68
C VAL A 283 16.36 14.74 -14.73
N THR A 284 17.23 15.65 -14.33
CA THR A 284 18.16 15.44 -13.21
C THR A 284 17.64 16.21 -11.99
N TYR A 285 17.41 15.50 -10.90
CA TYR A 285 17.10 16.12 -9.61
C TYR A 285 18.37 16.30 -8.80
N GLU A 286 18.52 17.48 -8.21
CA GLU A 286 19.73 17.86 -7.48
C GLU A 286 19.43 18.47 -6.11
N SER A 287 20.32 18.23 -5.15
CA SER A 287 20.39 18.98 -3.90
C SER A 287 21.36 20.16 -4.06
N LYS A 288 21.01 21.27 -3.40
CA LYS A 288 21.87 22.48 -3.29
C LYS A 288 22.45 22.65 -1.89
N LEU A 289 22.24 21.72 -0.99
CA LEU A 289 22.65 21.79 0.41
C LEU A 289 24.18 21.69 0.54
N ASP A 290 24.83 22.77 0.89
CA ASP A 290 26.28 22.80 0.99
C ASP A 290 26.81 21.95 2.15
N LYS A 291 26.16 22.01 3.33
CA LYS A 291 26.54 21.28 4.52
C LYS A 291 25.35 20.58 5.18
N PRO A 292 25.28 19.23 5.08
CA PRO A 292 24.32 18.46 5.85
C PRO A 292 24.47 18.70 7.35
N GLU A 293 23.36 18.71 8.06
CA GLU A 293 23.31 19.01 9.49
C GLU A 293 23.33 17.75 10.36
N PHE A 294 22.81 16.64 9.83
CA PHE A 294 22.57 15.39 10.55
C PHE A 294 23.41 14.25 9.96
N ASP A 295 23.77 13.30 10.81
CA ASP A 295 24.36 12.02 10.44
C ASP A 295 23.26 10.94 10.48
N PHE A 296 23.11 10.16 9.39
CA PHE A 296 22.05 9.17 9.28
C PHE A 296 22.56 7.73 9.35
N ALA A 297 21.85 6.90 10.11
CA ALA A 297 21.81 5.45 9.94
C ALA A 297 20.46 5.11 9.31
N VAL A 298 20.45 4.55 8.10
CA VAL A 298 19.21 4.29 7.33
C VAL A 298 18.90 2.81 7.36
N LEU A 299 17.76 2.45 7.95
CA LEU A 299 17.29 1.07 8.01
C LEU A 299 16.50 0.74 6.75
N VAL A 300 16.86 -0.33 6.08
CA VAL A 300 16.24 -0.82 4.84
C VAL A 300 16.00 -2.32 4.88
N ASN A 301 15.02 -2.80 4.12
CA ASN A 301 14.78 -4.23 3.92
C ASN A 301 14.26 -4.52 2.49
N GLU A 302 13.93 -5.78 2.21
CA GLU A 302 13.42 -6.26 0.92
C GLU A 302 12.08 -5.64 0.49
N HIS A 303 11.38 -4.98 1.41
CA HIS A 303 10.14 -4.25 1.13
C HIS A 303 10.37 -2.73 0.96
N THR A 304 11.59 -2.26 1.14
CA THR A 304 11.99 -0.87 0.83
C THR A 304 12.05 -0.71 -0.69
N ALA A 305 11.19 0.10 -1.29
CA ALA A 305 11.05 0.18 -2.75
C ALA A 305 10.85 1.61 -3.30
N SER A 306 11.17 1.81 -4.60
CA SER A 306 10.81 3.01 -5.37
C SER A 306 11.31 4.33 -4.74
N ALA A 307 10.41 5.24 -4.32
CA ALA A 307 10.77 6.53 -3.68
C ALA A 307 11.65 6.35 -2.43
N SER A 308 11.46 5.26 -1.68
CA SER A 308 12.33 4.90 -0.55
C SER A 308 13.75 4.59 -1.02
N GLU A 309 13.89 3.91 -2.16
CA GLU A 309 15.20 3.61 -2.75
C GLU A 309 15.88 4.88 -3.31
N ILE A 310 15.10 5.85 -3.80
CA ILE A 310 15.62 7.16 -4.21
C ILE A 310 16.28 7.86 -3.00
N LEU A 311 15.57 7.96 -1.88
CA LEU A 311 16.08 8.61 -0.68
C LEU A 311 17.29 7.85 -0.10
N ALA A 312 17.16 6.53 0.05
CA ALA A 312 18.22 5.67 0.57
C ALA A 312 19.50 5.75 -0.28
N SER A 313 19.36 5.65 -1.62
CA SER A 313 20.50 5.73 -2.53
C SER A 313 21.14 7.10 -2.53
N ALA A 314 20.36 8.18 -2.44
CA ALA A 314 20.88 9.53 -2.38
C ALA A 314 21.72 9.76 -1.12
N ILE A 315 21.28 9.24 0.03
CA ILE A 315 22.04 9.30 1.30
C ILE A 315 23.32 8.46 1.20
N GLN A 316 23.23 7.22 0.72
CA GLN A 316 24.36 6.31 0.56
C GLN A 316 25.42 6.89 -0.39
N ASP A 317 25.03 7.25 -1.61
CA ASP A 317 25.91 7.72 -2.66
C ASP A 317 26.58 9.07 -2.33
N SER A 318 25.90 9.92 -1.53
CA SER A 318 26.47 11.19 -1.05
C SER A 318 27.39 11.03 0.15
N LYS A 319 27.45 9.82 0.74
CA LYS A 319 28.09 9.53 2.05
C LYS A 319 27.49 10.35 3.18
N GLY A 320 26.18 10.65 3.10
CA GLY A 320 25.41 11.34 4.12
C GLY A 320 24.91 10.42 5.25
N GLY A 321 25.07 9.11 5.09
CA GLY A 321 24.69 8.10 6.07
C GLY A 321 25.11 6.71 5.65
N THR A 322 24.82 5.74 6.51
CA THR A 322 25.12 4.31 6.34
C THR A 322 23.81 3.55 6.18
N LEU A 323 23.66 2.77 5.12
CA LEU A 323 22.53 1.87 4.95
C LEU A 323 22.76 0.57 5.72
N ILE A 324 21.78 0.17 6.51
CA ILE A 324 21.84 -1.01 7.40
C ILE A 324 20.58 -1.86 7.17
N GLY A 325 20.73 -3.15 7.02
CA GLY A 325 19.63 -4.11 6.88
C GLY A 325 19.85 -5.11 5.77
N THR A 326 18.79 -5.43 5.03
CA THR A 326 18.84 -6.36 3.90
C THR A 326 18.72 -5.61 2.57
N LYS A 327 19.01 -6.30 1.46
CA LYS A 327 18.92 -5.75 0.12
C LYS A 327 17.51 -5.27 -0.20
N THR A 328 17.39 -4.08 -0.80
CA THR A 328 16.09 -3.48 -1.13
C THR A 328 15.42 -4.13 -2.33
N PHE A 329 14.18 -3.79 -2.60
CA PHE A 329 13.30 -4.40 -3.61
C PHE A 329 13.84 -4.27 -5.04
N GLY A 330 14.31 -3.08 -5.42
CA GLY A 330 14.78 -2.84 -6.79
C GLY A 330 13.70 -2.37 -7.75
N LYS A 331 12.89 -1.40 -7.37
CA LYS A 331 11.94 -0.74 -8.28
C LYS A 331 12.47 0.62 -8.71
N ALA A 332 13.07 0.71 -9.90
CA ALA A 332 13.61 1.94 -10.45
C ALA A 332 12.86 2.45 -11.69
N VAL A 333 11.58 2.14 -11.80
CA VAL A 333 10.70 2.65 -12.85
C VAL A 333 9.73 3.70 -12.29
N ILE A 334 9.32 4.62 -13.18
CA ILE A 334 8.44 5.74 -12.85
C ILE A 334 7.17 5.62 -13.65
N GLN A 335 6.04 5.71 -12.96
CA GLN A 335 4.72 5.75 -13.56
C GLN A 335 4.18 7.17 -13.57
N ASN A 336 3.54 7.53 -14.68
CA ASN A 336 2.72 8.73 -14.80
C ASN A 336 1.26 8.34 -15.00
N THR A 337 0.36 9.17 -14.50
CA THR A 337 -1.09 9.00 -14.66
C THR A 337 -1.61 9.87 -15.79
N TYR A 338 -2.52 9.31 -16.59
CA TYR A 338 -3.11 9.94 -17.75
C TYR A 338 -4.64 9.88 -17.64
N PRO A 339 -5.31 11.01 -17.39
CA PRO A 339 -6.76 11.06 -17.34
C PRO A 339 -7.38 10.89 -18.71
N LEU A 340 -8.49 10.17 -18.76
CA LEU A 340 -9.32 9.97 -19.94
C LEU A 340 -10.60 10.82 -19.87
N SER A 341 -11.24 11.04 -21.01
CA SER A 341 -12.41 11.92 -21.13
C SER A 341 -13.63 11.46 -20.33
N ASN A 342 -13.73 10.16 -20.00
CA ASN A 342 -14.79 9.58 -19.20
C ASN A 342 -14.50 9.58 -17.68
N GLY A 343 -13.42 10.23 -17.25
CA GLY A 343 -12.99 10.27 -15.84
C GLY A 343 -12.14 9.08 -15.39
N SER A 344 -12.00 8.04 -16.22
CA SER A 344 -11.04 6.95 -15.96
C SER A 344 -9.60 7.46 -16.08
N VAL A 345 -8.68 6.73 -15.47
CA VAL A 345 -7.25 7.08 -15.49
C VAL A 345 -6.43 5.82 -15.76
N PHE A 346 -5.40 5.93 -16.57
CA PHE A 346 -4.40 4.89 -16.62
C PHE A 346 -3.06 5.38 -16.09
N LYS A 347 -2.42 4.52 -15.33
CA LYS A 347 -1.08 4.68 -14.81
C LYS A 347 -0.14 3.87 -15.71
N LEU A 348 0.86 4.50 -16.28
CA LEU A 348 1.76 3.90 -17.26
C LEU A 348 3.21 4.08 -16.84
N THR A 349 4.00 3.03 -16.93
CA THR A 349 5.45 3.12 -16.79
C THR A 349 6.03 3.84 -18.00
N THR A 350 6.58 5.03 -17.77
CA THR A 350 7.08 5.92 -18.83
C THR A 350 8.53 6.30 -18.68
N GLY A 351 9.12 6.06 -17.52
CA GLY A 351 10.50 6.40 -17.23
C GLY A 351 11.17 5.40 -16.30
N GLN A 352 12.47 5.51 -16.21
CA GLN A 352 13.31 4.84 -15.23
C GLN A 352 14.31 5.81 -14.64
N TYR A 353 14.80 5.52 -13.45
CA TYR A 353 15.83 6.34 -12.86
C TYR A 353 17.10 5.55 -12.56
N VAL A 354 18.21 6.27 -12.51
CA VAL A 354 19.49 5.78 -11.98
C VAL A 354 19.87 6.61 -10.76
N THR A 355 20.64 6.02 -9.86
CA THR A 355 21.08 6.69 -8.63
C THR A 355 22.04 7.85 -8.90
N ARG A 356 22.40 8.59 -7.86
CA ARG A 356 23.37 9.70 -7.91
C ARG A 356 24.66 9.36 -8.68
N ASN A 357 25.17 8.14 -8.51
CA ASN A 357 26.40 7.65 -9.13
C ASN A 357 26.14 6.95 -10.48
N GLY A 358 24.92 7.01 -11.03
CA GLY A 358 24.55 6.39 -12.30
C GLY A 358 24.33 4.88 -12.22
N LYS A 359 24.15 4.32 -11.01
CA LYS A 359 23.90 2.90 -10.82
C LYS A 359 22.46 2.57 -11.18
N GLU A 360 22.27 1.52 -11.97
CA GLU A 360 20.96 0.93 -12.24
C GLU A 360 20.60 -0.02 -11.10
N ILE A 361 19.39 0.16 -10.55
CA ILE A 361 18.90 -0.67 -9.43
C ILE A 361 17.58 -1.39 -9.76
N ASN A 362 17.06 -1.21 -10.96
CA ASN A 362 15.82 -1.90 -11.37
C ASN A 362 16.03 -3.42 -11.38
N HIS A 363 15.15 -4.16 -10.71
CA HIS A 363 15.25 -5.60 -10.44
C HIS A 363 16.54 -6.05 -9.72
N ILE A 364 17.32 -5.08 -9.22
CA ILE A 364 18.60 -5.36 -8.54
C ILE A 364 18.50 -4.98 -7.06
N GLY A 365 17.95 -3.80 -6.74
CA GLY A 365 17.92 -3.22 -5.41
C GLY A 365 19.25 -2.58 -4.97
N LEU A 366 19.19 -1.89 -3.83
CA LEU A 366 20.34 -1.33 -3.13
C LEU A 366 20.93 -2.39 -2.22
N THR A 367 22.24 -2.53 -2.25
CA THR A 367 22.98 -3.33 -1.26
C THR A 367 23.28 -2.43 -0.07
N PRO A 368 22.90 -2.78 1.17
CA PRO A 368 23.24 -2.00 2.35
C PRO A 368 24.76 -1.99 2.58
N ASP A 369 25.26 -0.95 3.26
CA ASP A 369 26.66 -0.85 3.64
C ASP A 369 27.01 -1.81 4.79
N VAL A 370 26.03 -2.08 5.65
CA VAL A 370 26.08 -3.06 6.73
C VAL A 370 24.91 -4.02 6.54
N GLU A 371 25.21 -5.22 6.11
CA GLU A 371 24.21 -6.27 5.94
C GLU A 371 23.87 -6.85 7.31
N VAL A 372 22.59 -6.73 7.68
CA VAL A 372 22.05 -7.28 8.92
C VAL A 372 20.79 -8.02 8.54
N GLU A 373 20.84 -9.32 8.57
CA GLU A 373 19.62 -10.12 8.52
C GLU A 373 18.95 -10.06 9.89
N ASN A 374 17.64 -10.16 9.91
CA ASN A 374 16.87 -10.37 11.14
C ASN A 374 17.12 -11.83 11.60
N THR A 375 18.37 -12.15 11.85
CA THR A 375 18.72 -13.40 12.49
C THR A 375 18.54 -13.21 13.99
N THR A 376 17.88 -14.12 14.58
CA THR A 376 17.83 -14.32 16.04
C THR A 376 19.22 -14.78 16.51
N ASP A 377 20.22 -13.95 16.41
CA ASP A 377 21.61 -14.06 16.91
C ASP A 377 22.13 -15.51 17.13
N GLY A 378 22.19 -16.28 16.06
CA GLY A 378 22.66 -17.69 16.14
C GLY A 378 21.62 -18.67 16.67
N ILE A 379 20.40 -18.24 16.92
CA ILE A 379 19.29 -19.11 17.27
C ILE A 379 18.78 -19.76 16.00
N ASP A 380 18.88 -21.08 15.93
CA ASP A 380 18.32 -21.88 14.86
C ASP A 380 16.78 -21.87 14.95
N THR A 381 16.17 -20.93 14.20
CA THR A 381 14.71 -20.74 14.23
C THR A 381 13.93 -21.91 13.65
N SER A 382 14.59 -22.81 12.91
CA SER A 382 13.94 -24.03 12.39
C SER A 382 13.47 -24.99 13.49
N LYS A 383 13.98 -24.80 14.71
CA LYS A 383 13.60 -25.58 15.90
C LYS A 383 12.37 -25.06 16.62
N TYR A 384 11.91 -23.87 16.26
CA TYR A 384 10.79 -23.20 16.94
C TYR A 384 9.56 -23.17 16.05
N THR A 385 8.40 -23.15 16.69
CA THR A 385 7.11 -23.05 16.05
C THR A 385 7.06 -21.77 15.17
N PRO A 386 6.73 -21.86 13.87
CA PRO A 386 6.61 -20.68 13.02
C PRO A 386 5.49 -19.76 13.49
N PHE A 387 5.66 -18.44 13.34
CA PHE A 387 4.53 -17.51 13.47
C PHE A 387 3.68 -17.51 12.20
N ASP A 388 2.36 -17.57 12.41
CA ASP A 388 1.39 -17.11 11.43
C ASP A 388 1.04 -15.65 11.75
N TYR A 389 1.51 -14.72 10.94
CA TYR A 389 1.31 -13.28 11.13
C TYR A 389 -0.08 -12.80 10.75
N THR A 390 -1.06 -13.70 10.61
CA THR A 390 -2.40 -13.37 10.15
C THR A 390 -3.41 -13.27 11.28
N THR A 391 -3.12 -13.87 12.45
CA THR A 391 -4.08 -13.98 13.54
C THR A 391 -3.53 -13.40 14.85
N LYS A 392 -4.36 -12.60 15.50
CA LYS A 392 -4.14 -12.09 16.83
C LYS A 392 -4.41 -13.17 17.88
N GLN A 393 -3.64 -13.16 18.98
CA GLN A 393 -3.81 -14.06 20.10
C GLN A 393 -3.96 -13.29 21.41
N SER A 394 -4.91 -13.72 22.24
CA SER A 394 -5.19 -13.13 23.54
C SER A 394 -5.44 -14.21 24.59
N TYR A 395 -5.56 -13.79 25.85
CA TYR A 395 -5.81 -14.69 26.98
C TYR A 395 -6.93 -15.70 26.69
N GLY A 396 -6.65 -16.96 26.94
CA GLY A 396 -7.56 -18.09 26.71
C GLY A 396 -7.51 -18.67 25.30
N ASN A 397 -6.82 -18.04 24.32
CA ASN A 397 -6.63 -18.64 23.01
C ASN A 397 -5.66 -19.83 23.09
N SER A 398 -5.80 -20.76 22.15
CA SER A 398 -4.93 -21.92 21.97
C SER A 398 -4.56 -22.00 20.49
N SER A 399 -3.27 -21.89 20.18
CA SER A 399 -2.77 -21.93 18.79
C SER A 399 -1.24 -22.08 18.73
N ASP A 400 -0.74 -22.44 17.56
CA ASP A 400 0.70 -22.46 17.28
C ASP A 400 1.34 -21.08 17.47
N ASN A 401 0.63 -19.98 17.21
CA ASN A 401 1.14 -18.64 17.48
C ASN A 401 1.38 -18.37 18.97
N VAL A 402 0.53 -18.91 19.84
CA VAL A 402 0.73 -18.81 21.29
C VAL A 402 1.99 -19.59 21.72
N LYS A 403 2.17 -20.80 21.21
CA LYS A 403 3.38 -21.59 21.43
C LYS A 403 4.61 -20.85 20.91
N ALA A 404 4.55 -20.35 19.67
CA ALA A 404 5.62 -19.57 19.05
C ALA A 404 6.03 -18.35 19.89
N ALA A 405 5.05 -17.66 20.50
CA ALA A 405 5.30 -16.52 21.38
C ALA A 405 5.99 -16.94 22.69
N LYS A 406 5.53 -18.01 23.32
CA LYS A 406 6.15 -18.57 24.55
C LYS A 406 7.60 -18.95 24.32
N GLU A 407 7.89 -19.66 23.23
CA GLU A 407 9.24 -20.06 22.85
C GLU A 407 10.17 -18.85 22.70
N ARG A 408 9.72 -17.79 22.05
CA ARG A 408 10.53 -16.59 21.82
C ARG A 408 10.70 -15.72 23.04
N LEU A 409 9.65 -15.53 23.82
CA LEU A 409 9.72 -14.78 25.07
C LEU A 409 10.57 -15.51 26.13
N TYR A 410 10.61 -16.82 26.08
CA TYR A 410 11.53 -17.63 26.91
C TYR A 410 13.01 -17.35 26.54
N LEU A 411 13.32 -17.27 25.22
CA LEU A 411 14.67 -16.95 24.75
C LEU A 411 15.10 -15.52 25.09
N LEU A 412 14.13 -14.63 25.26
CA LEU A 412 14.35 -13.21 25.58
C LEU A 412 14.26 -12.95 27.10
N ASP A 413 14.21 -13.99 27.93
CA ASP A 413 14.11 -13.93 29.41
C ASP A 413 12.87 -13.20 29.95
N PHE A 414 11.79 -13.08 29.13
CA PHE A 414 10.52 -12.52 29.57
C PHE A 414 9.51 -13.57 30.05
N TYR A 415 9.65 -14.82 29.62
CA TYR A 415 8.76 -15.93 29.96
C TYR A 415 9.54 -17.08 30.55
N ASN A 416 9.05 -17.65 31.68
CA ASN A 416 9.71 -18.78 32.37
C ASN A 416 8.82 -20.02 32.51
N GLY A 417 7.62 -19.98 31.88
CA GLY A 417 6.64 -21.04 31.96
C GLY A 417 6.85 -22.18 30.95
N ASN A 418 5.79 -22.94 30.71
CA ASN A 418 5.81 -24.09 29.80
C ASN A 418 5.74 -23.63 28.33
N THR A 419 6.86 -23.72 27.63
CA THR A 419 6.97 -23.36 26.20
C THR A 419 6.31 -24.37 25.25
N ASP A 420 6.01 -25.59 25.72
CA ASP A 420 5.31 -26.60 24.91
C ASP A 420 3.78 -26.42 24.89
N SER A 421 3.26 -25.59 25.79
CA SER A 421 1.83 -25.27 25.84
C SER A 421 1.44 -24.27 24.78
N ASP A 422 0.38 -24.54 24.04
CA ASP A 422 -0.26 -23.69 23.05
C ASP A 422 -1.38 -22.78 23.63
N VAL A 423 -1.60 -22.85 24.97
CA VAL A 423 -2.64 -22.09 25.67
C VAL A 423 -2.11 -20.72 26.12
N PHE A 424 -2.77 -19.64 25.77
CA PHE A 424 -2.47 -18.29 26.23
C PHE A 424 -2.95 -18.13 27.69
N ASP A 425 -2.03 -18.20 28.62
CA ASP A 425 -2.23 -18.14 30.07
C ASP A 425 -1.84 -16.77 30.65
N ASP A 426 -2.09 -16.57 31.96
CA ASP A 426 -1.75 -15.32 32.65
C ASP A 426 -0.24 -15.03 32.67
N GLU A 427 0.58 -16.11 32.71
CA GLU A 427 2.03 -15.97 32.69
C GLU A 427 2.51 -15.41 31.34
N LEU A 428 1.98 -15.94 30.23
CA LEU A 428 2.27 -15.41 28.90
C LEU A 428 1.77 -13.96 28.75
N LYS A 429 0.57 -13.64 29.26
CA LYS A 429 0.04 -12.28 29.26
C LYS A 429 0.99 -11.31 29.97
N THR A 430 1.51 -11.72 31.11
CA THR A 430 2.47 -10.92 31.88
C THR A 430 3.78 -10.75 31.11
N ALA A 431 4.32 -11.82 30.55
CA ALA A 431 5.54 -11.82 29.78
C ALA A 431 5.44 -10.89 28.54
N ILE A 432 4.30 -10.92 27.83
CA ILE A 432 4.05 -10.00 26.70
C ILE A 432 4.01 -8.57 27.19
N LYS A 433 3.33 -8.26 28.31
CA LYS A 433 3.29 -6.91 28.88
C LYS A 433 4.68 -6.40 29.25
N ASP A 434 5.50 -7.24 29.85
CA ASP A 434 6.86 -6.89 30.25
C ASP A 434 7.76 -6.68 29.03
N PHE A 435 7.63 -7.51 28.01
CA PHE A 435 8.31 -7.35 26.73
C PHE A 435 7.90 -6.05 26.04
N GLN A 436 6.59 -5.79 25.94
CA GLN A 436 6.05 -4.55 25.34
C GLN A 436 6.56 -3.32 26.07
N LYS A 437 6.56 -3.33 27.40
CA LYS A 437 7.06 -2.25 28.24
C LYS A 437 8.58 -2.03 28.08
N ALA A 438 9.34 -3.11 28.03
CA ALA A 438 10.81 -3.04 27.88
C ALA A 438 11.23 -2.51 26.51
N ASN A 439 10.36 -2.62 25.50
CA ASN A 439 10.57 -2.14 24.15
C ASN A 439 9.78 -0.87 23.80
N ASP A 440 9.30 -0.14 24.81
CA ASP A 440 8.52 1.10 24.68
C ASP A 440 7.25 0.93 23.81
N LEU A 441 6.69 -0.29 23.75
CA LEU A 441 5.43 -0.61 23.12
C LEU A 441 4.27 -0.44 24.11
N LEU A 442 3.05 -0.30 23.61
CA LEU A 442 1.85 -0.29 24.45
C LEU A 442 1.71 -1.64 25.17
N SER A 443 1.79 -1.60 26.51
CA SER A 443 1.81 -2.81 27.35
C SER A 443 0.39 -3.30 27.64
N TYR A 444 -0.25 -3.92 26.67
CA TYR A 444 -1.62 -4.45 26.81
C TYR A 444 -1.70 -5.98 26.90
N GLY A 445 -0.59 -6.67 26.74
CA GLY A 445 -0.51 -8.12 26.99
C GLY A 445 -1.27 -8.96 25.98
N VAL A 446 -1.25 -8.56 24.72
CA VAL A 446 -1.84 -9.28 23.58
C VAL A 446 -0.75 -9.49 22.55
N LEU A 447 -0.75 -10.65 21.92
CA LEU A 447 0.08 -10.98 20.77
C LEU A 447 -0.72 -10.56 19.52
N ASP A 448 -0.35 -9.46 18.92
CA ASP A 448 -0.98 -8.99 17.72
C ASP A 448 -0.01 -8.98 16.51
N ILE A 449 -0.55 -8.77 15.34
CA ILE A 449 0.19 -8.87 14.08
C ILE A 449 1.38 -7.90 14.03
#